data_137155a76ca0943e8e2720cb210e9775
#
_entry.id   137155a76ca0943e8e2720cb210e9775
#
_cell.length_a   1.000
_cell.length_b   1.000
_cell.length_c   1.000
_cell.angle_alpha   90.00
_cell.angle_beta   90.00
_cell.angle_gamma   90.00
#
_symmetry.space_group_name_H-M   'P 1'
#
loop_
_entity.id
_entity.type
_entity.pdbx_description
1 polymer ?
#
loop_
_entity_poly.entity_id
_entity_poly.type
_entity_poly.pdbx_seq_one_letter_code
_entity_poly.pdbx_strand_id
1 'polypeptide(L)'
;MPLIYLNNAATSWPKPQRVKDVLSKSLDLPVFGSGRTTGTQGIDYISLAREKAAGLLNTESEKLVFTQNATDSLNTLINGFLLKNKGCHAITTALDHNSVLRPLFEHKRAGTISLDIADFSNGKVSPDTISNLIRKDTKLVVMSHASNVLGSVQDVKAVAEILHDKGIFFIVDGAQTAGHIETDVEKIGCDAFVFTGHKALLGVAGTGGFYLKDSESIAPTRFGGTGTRSLELYQPNEMPEKFECGTQNVTGLAALSEGISYIQSLGISEIHSKAKRQSEYIIRRFREAENIRVHYETPEVPVISFNIEGLSSEDVGFILSRKYGIITRTGLHCAPLVHEKIDGGTGSVRISLSCFTTDEECKTAAD
;
A
#
# COMPACT_ATOMS: atom_id res chain seq x y z
N MET A 1 -3.11 -30.28 -11.35
CA MET A 1 -3.85 -29.11 -11.85
C MET A 1 -2.88 -27.95 -11.94
N PRO A 2 -3.02 -27.02 -12.89
CA PRO A 2 -2.22 -25.81 -12.91
C PRO A 2 -2.48 -25.01 -11.63
N LEU A 3 -1.46 -24.29 -11.14
CA LEU A 3 -1.56 -23.45 -9.97
C LEU A 3 -2.31 -22.15 -10.34
N ILE A 4 -3.40 -21.86 -9.64
CA ILE A 4 -4.16 -20.61 -9.75
C ILE A 4 -3.80 -19.72 -8.56
N TYR A 5 -3.15 -18.58 -8.83
CA TYR A 5 -2.69 -17.69 -7.76
C TYR A 5 -3.59 -16.46 -7.61
N LEU A 6 -4.37 -16.45 -6.53
CA LEU A 6 -5.34 -15.41 -6.20
C LEU A 6 -5.03 -14.71 -4.86
N ASN A 7 -3.73 -14.53 -4.55
CA ASN A 7 -3.29 -13.84 -3.33
C ASN A 7 -2.42 -12.61 -3.62
N ASN A 8 -2.77 -11.85 -4.67
CA ASN A 8 -1.98 -10.72 -5.14
C ASN A 8 -1.99 -9.50 -4.22
N ALA A 9 -3.01 -9.33 -3.37
CA ALA A 9 -3.03 -8.29 -2.34
C ALA A 9 -2.01 -8.53 -1.20
N ALA A 10 -1.47 -9.75 -1.07
CA ALA A 10 -0.33 -10.04 -0.19
C ALA A 10 0.99 -9.73 -0.90
N THR A 11 1.21 -10.31 -2.08
CA THR A 11 2.33 -10.01 -2.99
C THR A 11 1.95 -10.49 -4.39
N SER A 12 2.33 -9.77 -5.43
CA SER A 12 1.97 -10.15 -6.81
C SER A 12 2.80 -11.34 -7.32
N TRP A 13 2.13 -12.22 -8.06
CA TRP A 13 2.72 -13.33 -8.78
C TRP A 13 1.88 -13.68 -10.03
N PRO A 14 2.52 -14.04 -11.18
CA PRO A 14 3.97 -14.02 -11.43
C PRO A 14 4.53 -12.61 -11.54
N LYS A 15 5.85 -12.48 -11.58
CA LYS A 15 6.51 -11.22 -11.96
C LYS A 15 6.70 -11.17 -13.48
N PRO A 16 6.58 -9.99 -14.10
CA PRO A 16 6.88 -9.80 -15.52
C PRO A 16 8.28 -10.29 -15.89
N GLN A 17 8.47 -10.81 -17.10
CA GLN A 17 9.79 -11.28 -17.52
C GLN A 17 10.84 -10.18 -17.47
N ARG A 18 10.50 -8.94 -17.88
CA ARG A 18 11.40 -7.77 -17.82
C ARG A 18 11.89 -7.44 -16.39
N VAL A 19 11.06 -7.70 -15.36
CA VAL A 19 11.45 -7.56 -13.95
C VAL A 19 12.49 -8.61 -13.56
N LYS A 20 12.33 -9.85 -14.02
CA LYS A 20 13.30 -10.93 -13.78
C LYS A 20 14.61 -10.64 -14.50
N ASP A 21 14.55 -10.16 -15.73
CA ASP A 21 15.72 -9.85 -16.55
C ASP A 21 16.55 -8.71 -15.96
N VAL A 22 15.90 -7.63 -15.48
CA VAL A 22 16.63 -6.53 -14.85
C VAL A 22 17.26 -6.92 -13.51
N LEU A 23 16.60 -7.78 -12.73
CA LEU A 23 17.19 -8.34 -11.51
C LEU A 23 18.50 -9.06 -11.79
N SER A 24 18.52 -9.96 -12.79
CA SER A 24 19.74 -10.65 -13.20
C SER A 24 20.82 -9.67 -13.66
N LYS A 25 20.48 -8.78 -14.60
CA LYS A 25 21.42 -7.78 -15.14
C LYS A 25 21.98 -6.83 -14.08
N SER A 26 21.18 -6.41 -13.10
CA SER A 26 21.62 -5.49 -12.05
C SER A 26 22.67 -6.09 -11.11
N LEU A 27 22.74 -7.42 -11.02
CA LEU A 27 23.77 -8.13 -10.23
C LEU A 27 25.13 -8.20 -10.95
N ASP A 28 25.14 -8.12 -12.28
CA ASP A 28 26.36 -8.14 -13.09
C ASP A 28 27.00 -6.76 -13.25
N LEU A 29 26.37 -5.70 -12.75
CA LEU A 29 26.81 -4.31 -12.87
C LEU A 29 27.34 -3.79 -11.54
N PRO A 30 28.39 -2.95 -11.55
CA PRO A 30 28.76 -2.19 -10.37
C PRO A 30 27.58 -1.34 -9.86
N VAL A 31 27.45 -1.23 -8.55
CA VAL A 31 26.41 -0.39 -7.93
C VAL A 31 26.71 1.09 -8.25
N PHE A 32 25.84 1.71 -9.03
CA PHE A 32 25.86 3.13 -9.32
C PHE A 32 24.82 3.87 -8.47
N GLY A 33 25.12 5.10 -8.08
CA GLY A 33 24.24 5.98 -7.32
C GLY A 33 24.85 6.50 -6.03
N SER A 34 24.25 7.54 -5.45
CA SER A 34 24.65 8.19 -4.20
C SER A 34 26.14 8.63 -4.12
N GLY A 35 26.73 9.14 -5.22
CA GLY A 35 28.08 9.75 -5.21
C GLY A 35 29.25 8.79 -4.94
N ARG A 36 29.03 7.48 -4.90
CA ARG A 36 30.06 6.48 -4.57
C ARG A 36 30.89 6.01 -5.74
N THR A 37 30.49 6.31 -6.97
CA THR A 37 31.22 5.94 -8.18
C THR A 37 31.48 7.16 -9.04
N THR A 38 32.77 7.39 -9.34
CA THR A 38 33.23 8.37 -10.33
C THR A 38 33.45 7.65 -11.67
N GLY A 39 32.37 7.38 -12.38
CA GLY A 39 32.48 6.73 -13.68
C GLY A 39 31.13 6.76 -14.39
N THR A 40 31.14 7.06 -15.66
CA THR A 40 29.94 7.39 -16.44
C THR A 40 29.33 6.20 -17.18
N GLN A 41 29.74 4.97 -16.91
CA GLN A 41 29.20 3.79 -17.59
C GLN A 41 28.33 2.96 -16.65
N GLY A 42 27.02 3.19 -16.72
CA GLY A 42 26.02 2.41 -15.98
C GLY A 42 24.68 3.11 -15.91
N ILE A 43 23.67 2.38 -15.51
CA ILE A 43 22.30 2.89 -15.28
C ILE A 43 22.18 3.26 -13.82
N ASP A 44 21.79 4.50 -13.52
CA ASP A 44 21.36 4.88 -12.17
C ASP A 44 19.93 4.40 -11.94
N TYR A 45 19.81 3.17 -11.43
CA TYR A 45 18.52 2.56 -11.15
C TYR A 45 17.75 3.25 -10.02
N ILE A 46 18.44 3.96 -9.12
CA ILE A 46 17.76 4.69 -8.03
C ILE A 46 17.03 5.90 -8.63
N SER A 47 17.72 6.72 -9.42
CA SER A 47 17.10 7.87 -10.08
C SER A 47 16.00 7.43 -11.05
N LEU A 48 16.24 6.39 -11.85
CA LEU A 48 15.25 5.86 -12.79
C LEU A 48 13.99 5.36 -12.07
N ALA A 49 14.12 4.63 -10.96
CA ALA A 49 12.98 4.17 -10.18
C ALA A 49 12.21 5.35 -9.58
N ARG A 50 12.92 6.39 -9.14
CA ARG A 50 12.33 7.60 -8.56
C ARG A 50 11.52 8.38 -9.59
N GLU A 51 12.07 8.59 -10.78
CA GLU A 51 11.36 9.22 -11.91
C GLU A 51 10.10 8.44 -12.29
N LYS A 52 10.19 7.11 -12.39
CA LYS A 52 9.05 6.26 -12.72
C LYS A 52 7.95 6.30 -11.65
N ALA A 53 8.34 6.26 -10.37
CA ALA A 53 7.39 6.35 -9.26
C ALA A 53 6.77 7.76 -9.18
N ALA A 54 7.54 8.82 -9.42
CA ALA A 54 7.05 10.20 -9.48
C ALA A 54 6.04 10.39 -10.60
N GLY A 55 6.36 9.90 -11.81
CA GLY A 55 5.42 9.93 -12.95
C GLY A 55 4.15 9.10 -12.71
N LEU A 56 4.24 8.00 -11.97
CA LEU A 56 3.07 7.19 -11.59
C LEU A 56 2.13 7.93 -10.63
N LEU A 57 2.68 8.70 -9.70
CA LEU A 57 1.95 9.41 -8.65
C LEU A 57 1.63 10.87 -9.02
N ASN A 58 2.04 11.32 -10.20
CA ASN A 58 1.93 12.70 -10.70
C ASN A 58 2.55 13.71 -9.74
N THR A 59 3.84 13.52 -9.43
CA THR A 59 4.60 14.41 -8.54
C THR A 59 6.06 14.56 -9.00
N GLU A 60 6.82 15.40 -8.32
CA GLU A 60 8.25 15.61 -8.54
C GLU A 60 9.09 14.51 -7.88
N SER A 61 10.20 14.12 -8.51
CA SER A 61 11.11 13.08 -8.02
C SER A 61 11.67 13.40 -6.64
N GLU A 62 11.94 14.66 -6.36
CA GLU A 62 12.53 15.17 -5.12
C GLU A 62 11.59 15.00 -3.91
N LYS A 63 10.29 14.84 -4.15
CA LYS A 63 9.26 14.60 -3.12
C LYS A 63 9.09 13.12 -2.77
N LEU A 64 9.85 12.22 -3.41
CA LEU A 64 9.77 10.78 -3.16
C LEU A 64 10.94 10.28 -2.32
N VAL A 65 10.60 9.39 -1.39
CA VAL A 65 11.56 8.69 -0.51
C VAL A 65 11.35 7.20 -0.65
N PHE A 66 12.43 6.44 -0.84
CA PHE A 66 12.39 4.99 -0.85
C PHE A 66 12.57 4.40 0.54
N THR A 67 11.85 3.32 0.79
CA THR A 67 11.87 2.53 2.01
C THR A 67 11.81 1.03 1.66
N GLN A 68 11.89 0.18 2.67
CA GLN A 68 11.82 -1.27 2.43
C GLN A 68 10.41 -1.76 2.03
N ASN A 69 9.36 -1.07 2.46
CA ASN A 69 7.95 -1.41 2.19
C ASN A 69 7.03 -0.34 2.79
N ALA A 70 5.70 -0.45 2.56
CA ALA A 70 4.73 0.48 3.13
C ALA A 70 4.73 0.53 4.66
N THR A 71 4.99 -0.58 5.35
CA THR A 71 5.10 -0.58 6.82
C THR A 71 6.24 0.30 7.31
N ASP A 72 7.39 0.23 6.65
CA ASP A 72 8.55 1.06 6.94
C ASP A 72 8.28 2.55 6.64
N SER A 73 7.60 2.84 5.53
CA SER A 73 7.12 4.19 5.20
C SER A 73 6.20 4.77 6.27
N LEU A 74 5.17 4.01 6.66
CA LEU A 74 4.20 4.43 7.67
C LEU A 74 4.85 4.66 9.04
N ASN A 75 5.77 3.79 9.45
CA ASN A 75 6.54 4.00 10.68
C ASN A 75 7.41 5.26 10.61
N THR A 76 8.08 5.51 9.48
CA THR A 76 8.87 6.72 9.29
C THR A 76 8.01 7.98 9.39
N LEU A 77 6.86 8.01 8.71
CA LEU A 77 5.98 9.16 8.68
C LEU A 77 5.27 9.37 10.02
N ILE A 78 4.64 8.33 10.59
CA ILE A 78 3.89 8.44 11.85
C ILE A 78 4.83 8.82 12.99
N ASN A 79 5.92 8.06 13.19
CA ASN A 79 6.85 8.34 14.27
C ASN A 79 7.55 9.69 14.08
N GLY A 80 7.98 10.01 12.86
CA GLY A 80 8.63 11.28 12.55
C GLY A 80 7.72 12.49 12.77
N PHE A 81 6.43 12.38 12.45
CA PHE A 81 5.44 13.41 12.74
C PHE A 81 5.22 13.57 14.26
N LEU A 82 5.03 12.48 14.97
CA LEU A 82 4.75 12.49 16.41
C LEU A 82 5.94 12.91 17.26
N LEU A 83 7.18 12.75 16.77
CA LEU A 83 8.36 13.32 17.42
C LEU A 83 8.29 14.86 17.50
N LYS A 84 7.70 15.51 16.49
CA LYS A 84 7.51 16.98 16.45
C LYS A 84 6.20 17.45 17.09
N ASN A 85 5.20 16.57 17.23
CA ASN A 85 3.85 16.92 17.66
C ASN A 85 3.40 16.08 18.85
N LYS A 86 4.14 16.15 19.97
CA LYS A 86 3.84 15.39 21.20
C LYS A 86 2.53 15.86 21.84
N GLY A 87 1.77 14.91 22.39
CA GLY A 87 0.53 15.19 23.10
C GLY A 87 -0.66 15.54 22.21
N CYS A 88 -0.53 15.40 20.90
CA CYS A 88 -1.62 15.68 19.97
C CYS A 88 -2.68 14.57 19.95
N HIS A 89 -3.80 14.90 19.33
CA HIS A 89 -4.82 13.93 18.93
C HIS A 89 -4.58 13.46 17.49
N ALA A 90 -4.72 12.15 17.29
CA ALA A 90 -4.69 11.52 15.97
C ALA A 90 -6.00 10.77 15.67
N ILE A 91 -6.34 10.65 14.38
CA ILE A 91 -7.47 9.86 13.89
C ILE A 91 -6.95 8.81 12.92
N THR A 92 -7.44 7.58 13.04
CA THR A 92 -7.28 6.49 12.09
C THR A 92 -8.66 5.90 11.77
N THR A 93 -8.73 4.89 10.90
CA THR A 93 -10.01 4.28 10.53
C THR A 93 -10.07 2.79 10.91
N ALA A 94 -11.27 2.26 11.07
CA ALA A 94 -11.46 0.83 11.28
C ALA A 94 -11.14 -0.02 10.02
N LEU A 95 -10.91 0.62 8.86
CA LEU A 95 -10.46 -0.04 7.63
C LEU A 95 -8.94 -0.19 7.54
N ASP A 96 -8.18 0.39 8.48
CA ASP A 96 -6.73 0.47 8.37
C ASP A 96 -6.02 -0.85 8.68
N HIS A 97 -4.94 -1.04 7.95
CA HIS A 97 -4.03 -2.18 8.12
C HIS A 97 -3.20 -2.02 9.41
N ASN A 98 -2.73 -3.15 9.98
CA ASN A 98 -1.85 -3.17 11.15
C ASN A 98 -0.59 -2.29 11.03
N SER A 99 -0.14 -1.98 9.81
CA SER A 99 0.98 -1.06 9.59
C SER A 99 0.67 0.38 9.99
N VAL A 100 -0.62 0.76 10.04
CA VAL A 100 -1.12 2.03 10.56
C VAL A 100 -1.52 1.88 12.02
N LEU A 101 -2.33 0.86 12.33
CA LEU A 101 -2.91 0.68 13.66
C LEU A 101 -1.82 0.50 14.73
N ARG A 102 -0.87 -0.42 14.50
CA ARG A 102 0.12 -0.76 15.53
C ARG A 102 0.98 0.42 15.98
N PRO A 103 1.62 1.20 15.11
CA PRO A 103 2.39 2.36 15.56
C PRO A 103 1.51 3.40 16.29
N LEU A 104 0.29 3.68 15.84
CA LEU A 104 -0.62 4.61 16.52
C LEU A 104 -1.06 4.07 17.88
N PHE A 105 -1.37 2.78 18.01
CA PHE A 105 -1.73 2.16 19.27
C PHE A 105 -0.55 2.10 20.27
N GLU A 106 0.69 1.91 19.79
CA GLU A 106 1.88 2.02 20.63
C GLU A 106 2.04 3.43 21.20
N HIS A 107 1.85 4.46 20.40
CA HIS A 107 1.86 5.84 20.85
C HIS A 107 0.71 6.15 21.84
N LYS A 108 -0.50 5.63 21.58
CA LYS A 108 -1.63 5.72 22.53
C LYS A 108 -1.30 5.02 23.85
N ARG A 109 -0.75 3.79 23.80
CA ARG A 109 -0.34 3.03 24.99
C ARG A 109 0.72 3.76 25.81
N ALA A 110 1.67 4.40 25.13
CA ALA A 110 2.71 5.20 25.77
C ALA A 110 2.21 6.55 26.31
N GLY A 111 0.93 6.91 26.07
CA GLY A 111 0.37 8.19 26.50
C GLY A 111 0.91 9.40 25.74
N THR A 112 1.56 9.19 24.59
CA THR A 112 2.13 10.27 23.78
C THR A 112 1.14 10.93 22.84
N ILE A 113 -0.01 10.27 22.58
CA ILE A 113 -1.15 10.79 21.80
C ILE A 113 -2.47 10.34 22.42
N SER A 114 -3.54 11.06 22.10
CA SER A 114 -4.91 10.54 22.12
C SER A 114 -5.28 10.05 20.72
N LEU A 115 -6.09 8.99 20.60
CA LEU A 115 -6.40 8.33 19.33
C LEU A 115 -7.87 7.98 19.26
N ASP A 116 -8.55 8.48 18.23
CA ASP A 116 -9.90 8.08 17.83
C ASP A 116 -9.88 7.26 16.54
N ILE A 117 -10.86 6.37 16.39
CA ILE A 117 -11.01 5.48 15.25
C ILE A 117 -12.31 5.81 14.54
N ALA A 118 -12.22 6.27 13.29
CA ALA A 118 -13.37 6.49 12.45
C ALA A 118 -13.97 5.16 11.97
N ASP A 119 -15.23 4.95 12.26
CA ASP A 119 -15.96 3.76 11.85
C ASP A 119 -16.39 3.83 10.37
N PHE A 120 -16.72 2.68 9.79
CA PHE A 120 -17.17 2.57 8.40
C PHE A 120 -18.57 1.98 8.31
N SER A 121 -19.27 2.32 7.23
CA SER A 121 -20.52 1.72 6.83
C SER A 121 -20.47 1.34 5.35
N ASN A 122 -20.98 0.16 5.00
CA ASN A 122 -20.93 -0.34 3.61
C ASN A 122 -19.54 -0.21 2.96
N GLY A 123 -18.50 -0.61 3.71
CA GLY A 123 -17.11 -0.57 3.23
C GLY A 123 -16.49 0.82 3.10
N LYS A 124 -17.17 1.89 3.46
CA LYS A 124 -16.71 3.28 3.32
C LYS A 124 -16.68 4.02 4.66
N VAL A 125 -15.64 4.82 4.85
CA VAL A 125 -15.57 5.83 5.90
C VAL A 125 -16.07 7.14 5.30
N SER A 126 -17.17 7.66 5.84
CA SER A 126 -17.69 8.95 5.38
C SER A 126 -16.73 10.10 5.78
N PRO A 127 -16.50 11.09 4.91
CA PRO A 127 -15.78 12.32 5.28
C PRO A 127 -16.36 12.99 6.52
N ASP A 128 -17.69 12.97 6.69
CA ASP A 128 -18.36 13.49 7.88
C ASP A 128 -17.97 12.72 9.15
N THR A 129 -17.75 11.40 9.07
CA THR A 129 -17.28 10.62 10.22
C THR A 129 -15.92 11.12 10.69
N ILE A 130 -14.99 11.41 9.78
CA ILE A 130 -13.69 12.01 10.11
C ILE A 130 -13.90 13.43 10.69
N SER A 131 -14.70 14.27 10.03
CA SER A 131 -14.96 15.64 10.45
C SER A 131 -15.49 15.75 11.88
N ASN A 132 -16.39 14.84 12.25
CA ASN A 132 -17.01 14.80 13.58
C ASN A 132 -16.05 14.37 14.70
N LEU A 133 -14.94 13.70 14.37
CA LEU A 133 -13.90 13.31 15.32
C LEU A 133 -12.82 14.40 15.49
N ILE A 134 -12.81 15.43 14.65
CA ILE A 134 -11.80 16.49 14.71
C ILE A 134 -12.00 17.32 15.96
N ARG A 135 -10.93 17.48 16.73
CA ARG A 135 -10.83 18.31 17.93
C ARG A 135 -9.79 19.41 17.73
N LYS A 136 -9.75 20.37 18.66
CA LYS A 136 -8.79 21.48 18.61
C LYS A 136 -7.32 21.00 18.62
N ASP A 137 -7.04 19.87 19.26
CA ASP A 137 -5.73 19.27 19.40
C ASP A 137 -5.46 18.19 18.32
N THR A 138 -6.38 17.95 17.38
CA THR A 138 -6.15 17.03 16.25
C THR A 138 -5.06 17.58 15.34
N LYS A 139 -4.02 16.77 15.09
CA LYS A 139 -2.88 17.14 14.23
C LYS A 139 -2.57 16.12 13.15
N LEU A 140 -3.07 14.89 13.28
CA LEU A 140 -2.74 13.78 12.38
C LEU A 140 -4.00 13.00 12.02
N VAL A 141 -4.18 12.72 10.73
CA VAL A 141 -5.10 11.70 10.23
C VAL A 141 -4.28 10.72 9.37
N VAL A 142 -4.47 9.42 9.60
CA VAL A 142 -3.89 8.36 8.78
C VAL A 142 -5.03 7.48 8.29
N MET A 143 -5.08 7.21 6.98
CA MET A 143 -6.19 6.49 6.37
C MET A 143 -5.73 5.66 5.18
N SER A 144 -6.18 4.42 5.09
CA SER A 144 -6.00 3.60 3.89
C SER A 144 -6.80 4.14 2.72
N HIS A 145 -6.18 4.27 1.55
CA HIS A 145 -6.86 4.65 0.31
C HIS A 145 -7.83 3.55 -0.17
N ALA A 146 -7.47 2.28 0.04
CA ALA A 146 -8.40 1.17 -0.17
C ALA A 146 -8.23 0.09 0.90
N SER A 147 -9.35 -0.50 1.31
CA SER A 147 -9.35 -1.63 2.24
C SER A 147 -8.71 -2.86 1.61
N ASN A 148 -7.72 -3.43 2.28
CA ASN A 148 -7.10 -4.68 1.87
C ASN A 148 -7.95 -5.94 2.17
N VAL A 149 -9.13 -5.76 2.75
CA VAL A 149 -10.12 -6.80 3.03
C VAL A 149 -11.31 -6.69 2.08
N LEU A 150 -11.88 -5.49 1.94
CA LEU A 150 -13.12 -5.27 1.21
C LEU A 150 -12.89 -4.82 -0.25
N GLY A 151 -11.70 -4.31 -0.58
CA GLY A 151 -11.42 -3.75 -1.90
C GLY A 151 -12.12 -2.40 -2.16
N SER A 152 -12.73 -1.82 -1.14
CA SER A 152 -13.41 -0.51 -1.20
C SER A 152 -12.40 0.64 -1.20
N VAL A 153 -12.48 1.53 -2.18
CA VAL A 153 -11.66 2.75 -2.28
C VAL A 153 -12.34 3.88 -1.52
N GLN A 154 -11.59 4.59 -0.69
CA GLN A 154 -12.10 5.67 0.17
C GLN A 154 -12.00 7.03 -0.54
N ASP A 155 -12.90 7.95 -0.20
CA ASP A 155 -12.87 9.33 -0.72
C ASP A 155 -11.84 10.16 0.05
N VAL A 156 -10.56 9.83 -0.18
CA VAL A 156 -9.42 10.51 0.48
C VAL A 156 -9.31 11.97 0.05
N LYS A 157 -9.84 12.32 -1.14
CA LYS A 157 -9.85 13.71 -1.61
C LYS A 157 -10.78 14.57 -0.77
N ALA A 158 -12.03 14.15 -0.57
CA ALA A 158 -12.97 14.89 0.28
C ALA A 158 -12.48 14.98 1.73
N VAL A 159 -11.80 13.95 2.23
CA VAL A 159 -11.15 14.01 3.55
C VAL A 159 -10.02 15.03 3.56
N ALA A 160 -9.14 15.04 2.54
CA ALA A 160 -8.03 15.99 2.43
C ALA A 160 -8.51 17.44 2.43
N GLU A 161 -9.60 17.76 1.70
CA GLU A 161 -10.21 19.10 1.68
C GLU A 161 -10.63 19.57 3.08
N ILE A 162 -11.27 18.69 3.87
CA ILE A 162 -11.68 18.99 5.26
C ILE A 162 -10.46 19.23 6.18
N LEU A 163 -9.40 18.44 6.00
CA LEU A 163 -8.20 18.48 6.86
C LEU A 163 -7.31 19.68 6.55
N HIS A 164 -7.18 20.02 5.27
CA HIS A 164 -6.36 21.14 4.80
C HIS A 164 -6.80 22.46 5.44
N ASP A 165 -8.11 22.76 5.46
CA ASP A 165 -8.66 23.96 6.05
C ASP A 165 -8.38 24.11 7.55
N LYS A 166 -8.04 23.01 8.21
CA LYS A 166 -7.76 22.95 9.64
C LYS A 166 -6.27 22.78 9.97
N GLY A 167 -5.41 22.71 8.96
CA GLY A 167 -3.97 22.49 9.14
C GLY A 167 -3.63 21.15 9.81
N ILE A 168 -4.38 20.08 9.48
CA ILE A 168 -4.20 18.72 10.00
C ILE A 168 -3.44 17.91 8.97
N PHE A 169 -2.32 17.29 9.39
CA PHE A 169 -1.47 16.48 8.52
C PHE A 169 -2.16 15.18 8.13
N PHE A 170 -2.15 14.87 6.84
CA PHE A 170 -2.85 13.73 6.27
C PHE A 170 -1.93 12.73 5.58
N ILE A 171 -1.85 11.51 6.13
CA ILE A 171 -1.12 10.38 5.55
C ILE A 171 -2.12 9.41 4.91
N VAL A 172 -1.93 9.11 3.62
CA VAL A 172 -2.72 8.14 2.86
C VAL A 172 -1.90 6.87 2.63
N ASP A 173 -2.39 5.72 3.11
CA ASP A 173 -1.81 4.41 2.80
C ASP A 173 -2.35 3.91 1.46
N GLY A 174 -1.57 4.10 0.40
CA GLY A 174 -1.85 3.67 -0.96
C GLY A 174 -1.36 2.27 -1.32
N ALA A 175 -0.98 1.43 -0.36
CA ALA A 175 -0.39 0.11 -0.61
C ALA A 175 -1.30 -0.85 -1.40
N GLN A 176 -2.61 -0.59 -1.47
CA GLN A 176 -3.57 -1.37 -2.27
C GLN A 176 -4.05 -0.63 -3.53
N THR A 177 -3.72 0.64 -3.70
CA THR A 177 -4.21 1.44 -4.83
C THR A 177 -3.13 1.78 -5.84
N ALA A 178 -1.89 2.06 -5.40
CA ALA A 178 -0.77 2.35 -6.30
C ALA A 178 -0.55 1.20 -7.30
N GLY A 179 -0.82 1.47 -8.57
CA GLY A 179 -0.75 0.51 -9.68
C GLY A 179 -2.03 -0.27 -10.00
N HIS A 180 -3.08 -0.16 -9.15
CA HIS A 180 -4.41 -0.73 -9.45
C HIS A 180 -5.38 0.31 -10.02
N ILE A 181 -5.30 1.55 -9.52
CA ILE A 181 -6.10 2.68 -9.98
C ILE A 181 -5.18 3.86 -10.26
N GLU A 182 -5.62 4.79 -11.08
CA GLU A 182 -4.92 6.05 -11.29
C GLU A 182 -4.80 6.79 -9.96
N THR A 183 -3.59 7.23 -9.65
CA THR A 183 -3.27 7.89 -8.38
C THR A 183 -2.51 9.18 -8.67
N ASP A 184 -3.12 10.31 -8.33
CA ASP A 184 -2.58 11.65 -8.50
C ASP A 184 -2.55 12.31 -7.13
N VAL A 185 -1.37 12.37 -6.49
CA VAL A 185 -1.23 12.86 -5.12
C VAL A 185 -1.51 14.35 -5.00
N GLU A 186 -1.29 15.11 -6.07
CA GLU A 186 -1.61 16.54 -6.10
C GLU A 186 -3.15 16.77 -6.12
N LYS A 187 -3.90 15.93 -6.88
CA LYS A 187 -5.37 15.97 -6.88
C LYS A 187 -6.01 15.42 -5.61
N ILE A 188 -5.36 14.43 -4.98
CA ILE A 188 -5.79 13.92 -3.67
C ILE A 188 -5.62 15.01 -2.61
N GLY A 189 -4.53 15.76 -2.67
CA GLY A 189 -4.25 16.84 -1.73
C GLY A 189 -3.75 16.38 -0.36
N CYS A 190 -3.20 15.15 -0.26
CA CYS A 190 -2.61 14.63 0.96
C CYS A 190 -1.21 15.20 1.21
N ASP A 191 -0.76 15.19 2.48
CA ASP A 191 0.60 15.61 2.84
C ASP A 191 1.62 14.50 2.61
N ALA A 192 1.20 13.23 2.75
CA ALA A 192 2.01 12.08 2.43
C ALA A 192 1.18 10.94 1.82
N PHE A 193 1.77 10.21 0.87
CA PHE A 193 1.16 9.05 0.23
C PHE A 193 2.15 7.88 0.22
N VAL A 194 1.74 6.74 0.74
CA VAL A 194 2.60 5.55 0.92
C VAL A 194 2.31 4.50 -0.16
N PHE A 195 3.37 3.86 -0.67
CA PHE A 195 3.26 2.76 -1.63
C PHE A 195 4.20 1.59 -1.31
N THR A 196 3.95 0.42 -1.90
CA THR A 196 4.81 -0.75 -1.78
C THR A 196 5.07 -1.40 -3.13
N GLY A 197 6.32 -1.77 -3.39
CA GLY A 197 6.74 -2.22 -4.72
C GLY A 197 6.29 -3.64 -5.08
N HIS A 198 6.11 -4.53 -4.10
CA HIS A 198 5.90 -5.96 -4.34
C HIS A 198 4.45 -6.37 -4.63
N LYS A 199 3.49 -5.45 -4.53
CA LYS A 199 2.08 -5.68 -4.87
C LYS A 199 1.78 -5.28 -6.32
N ALA A 200 0.79 -4.40 -6.55
CA ALA A 200 0.37 -4.01 -7.90
C ALA A 200 1.46 -3.32 -8.74
N LEU A 201 2.49 -2.78 -8.12
CA LEU A 201 3.66 -2.24 -8.84
C LEU A 201 4.59 -3.33 -9.42
N LEU A 202 4.32 -4.62 -9.18
CA LEU A 202 4.98 -5.79 -9.77
C LEU A 202 6.49 -5.91 -9.51
N GLY A 203 7.05 -5.04 -8.67
CA GLY A 203 8.44 -5.13 -8.18
C GLY A 203 8.63 -6.27 -7.19
N VAL A 204 9.79 -6.33 -6.53
CA VAL A 204 10.14 -7.35 -5.55
C VAL A 204 9.93 -6.87 -4.11
N ALA A 205 9.90 -7.81 -3.16
CA ALA A 205 9.92 -7.48 -1.73
C ALA A 205 11.18 -6.69 -1.36
N GLY A 206 11.09 -5.88 -0.30
CA GLY A 206 12.19 -5.00 0.11
C GLY A 206 12.24 -3.69 -0.67
N THR A 207 11.13 -3.31 -1.32
CA THR A 207 10.94 -2.03 -2.00
C THR A 207 9.60 -1.42 -1.65
N GLY A 208 9.60 -0.13 -1.40
CA GLY A 208 8.45 0.71 -1.13
C GLY A 208 8.90 2.16 -1.05
N GLY A 209 8.00 3.04 -0.68
CA GLY A 209 8.33 4.44 -0.54
C GLY A 209 7.12 5.28 -0.18
N PHE A 210 7.36 6.57 -0.10
CA PHE A 210 6.32 7.55 0.12
C PHE A 210 6.58 8.85 -0.63
N TYR A 211 5.52 9.50 -1.03
CA TYR A 211 5.48 10.91 -1.36
C TYR A 211 5.37 11.73 -0.09
N LEU A 212 6.05 12.84 0.00
CA LEU A 212 5.94 13.80 1.08
C LEU A 212 5.94 15.23 0.51
N LYS A 213 4.86 15.97 0.80
CA LYS A 213 4.65 17.33 0.28
C LYS A 213 5.65 18.32 0.88
N ASP A 214 5.85 18.25 2.20
CA ASP A 214 6.75 19.11 2.95
C ASP A 214 7.56 18.31 3.97
N SER A 215 8.87 18.28 3.77
CA SER A 215 9.80 17.53 4.64
C SER A 215 9.94 18.11 6.05
N GLU A 216 9.61 19.41 6.23
CA GLU A 216 9.74 20.06 7.53
C GLU A 216 8.72 19.54 8.55
N SER A 217 7.61 18.96 8.10
CA SER A 217 6.59 18.38 8.97
C SER A 217 7.03 17.09 9.67
N ILE A 218 8.06 16.41 9.17
CA ILE A 218 8.50 15.09 9.62
C ILE A 218 9.96 15.14 10.13
N ALA A 219 10.20 14.64 11.33
CA ALA A 219 11.55 14.40 11.82
C ALA A 219 12.11 13.07 11.26
N PRO A 220 13.42 12.99 10.96
CA PRO A 220 14.03 11.71 10.60
C PRO A 220 13.96 10.75 11.82
N THR A 221 13.67 9.49 11.57
CA THR A 221 13.61 8.41 12.58
C THR A 221 14.79 7.47 12.50
N ARG A 222 15.61 7.61 11.46
CA ARG A 222 16.85 6.86 11.24
C ARG A 222 17.94 7.83 10.83
N PHE A 223 19.17 7.52 11.24
CA PHE A 223 20.35 8.35 11.03
C PHE A 223 21.47 7.47 10.50
N GLY A 224 22.25 7.99 9.52
CA GLY A 224 23.36 7.22 8.98
C GLY A 224 23.93 7.81 7.70
N GLY A 225 24.86 7.10 7.09
CA GLY A 225 25.49 7.54 5.86
C GLY A 225 24.52 7.63 4.69
N THR A 226 24.56 8.75 3.99
CA THR A 226 23.73 9.01 2.81
C THR A 226 24.51 8.87 1.49
N GLY A 227 25.83 8.68 1.57
CA GLY A 227 26.73 8.66 0.42
C GLY A 227 27.13 10.05 -0.08
N THR A 228 26.55 11.10 0.49
CA THR A 228 26.83 12.51 0.22
C THR A 228 27.17 13.23 1.53
N ARG A 229 27.74 14.46 1.46
CA ARG A 229 27.99 15.35 2.62
C ARG A 229 28.75 14.69 3.77
N SER A 230 29.78 13.90 3.47
CA SER A 230 30.51 13.08 4.46
C SER A 230 31.19 13.86 5.59
N LEU A 231 31.36 15.17 5.45
CA LEU A 231 31.91 16.06 6.48
C LEU A 231 30.87 16.52 7.52
N GLU A 232 29.58 16.40 7.19
CA GLU A 232 28.49 16.78 8.10
C GLU A 232 28.25 15.67 9.13
N LEU A 233 28.22 16.03 10.40
CA LEU A 233 27.96 15.08 11.51
C LEU A 233 26.47 14.89 11.80
N TYR A 234 25.62 15.74 11.27
CA TYR A 234 24.17 15.67 11.40
C TYR A 234 23.52 15.11 10.14
N GLN A 235 22.36 14.48 10.30
CA GLN A 235 21.57 14.01 9.16
C GLN A 235 21.19 15.19 8.27
N PRO A 236 21.35 15.12 6.94
CA PRO A 236 20.88 16.15 6.03
C PRO A 236 19.38 16.47 6.20
N ASN A 237 19.00 17.71 5.96
CA ASN A 237 17.60 18.14 6.04
C ASN A 237 16.88 18.07 4.69
N GLU A 238 17.63 17.97 3.60
CA GLU A 238 17.08 17.91 2.26
C GLU A 238 16.60 16.50 1.90
N MET A 239 15.53 16.44 1.14
CA MET A 239 15.03 15.19 0.57
C MET A 239 15.85 14.80 -0.68
N PRO A 240 16.02 13.52 -0.91
CA PRO A 240 15.50 12.38 -0.13
C PRO A 240 16.42 11.96 1.03
N GLU A 241 17.65 12.50 1.13
CA GLU A 241 18.72 12.09 2.06
C GLU A 241 18.29 12.21 3.53
N LYS A 242 17.38 13.11 3.86
CA LYS A 242 16.80 13.23 5.21
C LYS A 242 16.25 11.92 5.73
N PHE A 243 15.70 11.08 4.86
CA PHE A 243 15.02 9.83 5.20
C PHE A 243 15.70 8.58 4.63
N GLU A 244 16.56 8.74 3.62
CA GLU A 244 17.27 7.64 2.97
C GLU A 244 18.70 7.53 3.51
N CYS A 245 18.87 6.79 4.60
CA CYS A 245 20.19 6.46 5.13
C CYS A 245 20.55 4.99 4.88
N GLY A 246 21.85 4.74 4.68
CA GLY A 246 22.36 3.42 4.33
C GLY A 246 22.38 3.18 2.82
N THR A 247 23.00 2.07 2.41
CA THR A 247 23.03 1.66 1.00
C THR A 247 21.65 1.23 0.55
N GLN A 248 21.15 1.85 -0.51
CA GLN A 248 19.84 1.55 -1.08
C GLN A 248 19.80 0.16 -1.72
N ASN A 249 18.60 -0.43 -1.79
CA ASN A 249 18.34 -1.69 -2.47
C ASN A 249 18.29 -1.48 -4.00
N VAL A 250 19.46 -1.22 -4.61
CA VAL A 250 19.56 -0.85 -6.04
C VAL A 250 18.91 -1.90 -6.94
N THR A 251 19.17 -3.18 -6.70
CA THR A 251 18.60 -4.30 -7.47
C THR A 251 17.06 -4.35 -7.35
N GLY A 252 16.55 -4.14 -6.13
CA GLY A 252 15.11 -4.06 -5.91
C GLY A 252 14.47 -2.85 -6.58
N LEU A 253 15.15 -1.69 -6.59
CA LEU A 253 14.68 -0.48 -7.25
C LEU A 253 14.72 -0.60 -8.78
N ALA A 254 15.72 -1.29 -9.34
CA ALA A 254 15.72 -1.67 -10.75
C ALA A 254 14.49 -2.51 -11.11
N ALA A 255 14.17 -3.51 -10.28
CA ALA A 255 12.97 -4.32 -10.44
C ALA A 255 11.67 -3.50 -10.32
N LEU A 256 11.62 -2.56 -9.38
CA LEU A 256 10.47 -1.65 -9.20
C LEU A 256 10.27 -0.77 -10.42
N SER A 257 11.33 -0.17 -10.98
CA SER A 257 11.25 0.67 -12.18
C SER A 257 10.68 -0.08 -13.38
N GLU A 258 11.09 -1.35 -13.58
CA GLU A 258 10.58 -2.21 -14.64
C GLU A 258 9.14 -2.67 -14.38
N GLY A 259 8.77 -2.93 -13.12
CA GLY A 259 7.40 -3.22 -12.74
C GLY A 259 6.46 -2.05 -13.04
N ILE A 260 6.83 -0.82 -12.66
CA ILE A 260 6.08 0.40 -12.98
C ILE A 260 5.98 0.60 -14.50
N SER A 261 7.10 0.47 -15.23
CA SER A 261 7.08 0.59 -16.68
C SER A 261 6.18 -0.44 -17.35
N TYR A 262 6.08 -1.66 -16.78
CA TYR A 262 5.20 -2.71 -17.29
C TYR A 262 3.72 -2.34 -17.12
N ILE A 263 3.28 -1.91 -15.92
CA ILE A 263 1.90 -1.52 -15.70
C ILE A 263 1.52 -0.29 -16.52
N GLN A 264 2.43 0.68 -16.69
CA GLN A 264 2.22 1.83 -17.59
C GLN A 264 2.04 1.41 -19.05
N SER A 265 2.79 0.40 -19.52
CA SER A 265 2.66 -0.13 -20.88
C SER A 265 1.34 -0.87 -21.13
N LEU A 266 0.72 -1.43 -20.07
CA LEU A 266 -0.62 -2.03 -20.16
C LEU A 266 -1.74 -0.98 -20.05
N GLY A 267 -1.45 0.16 -19.41
CA GLY A 267 -2.45 1.17 -19.05
C GLY A 267 -3.17 0.82 -17.73
N ILE A 268 -3.10 1.73 -16.75
CA ILE A 268 -3.72 1.49 -15.43
C ILE A 268 -5.25 1.39 -15.55
N SER A 269 -5.87 2.22 -16.39
CA SER A 269 -7.32 2.17 -16.65
C SER A 269 -7.77 0.83 -17.24
N GLU A 270 -6.96 0.22 -18.12
CA GLU A 270 -7.24 -1.10 -18.70
C GLU A 270 -7.08 -2.21 -17.65
N ILE A 271 -6.03 -2.14 -16.83
CA ILE A 271 -5.82 -3.06 -15.69
C ILE A 271 -7.03 -2.99 -14.74
N HIS A 272 -7.45 -1.78 -14.37
CA HIS A 272 -8.59 -1.54 -13.49
C HIS A 272 -9.89 -2.08 -14.10
N SER A 273 -10.17 -1.77 -15.36
CA SER A 273 -11.38 -2.21 -16.07
C SER A 273 -11.46 -3.73 -16.17
N LYS A 274 -10.34 -4.40 -16.48
CA LYS A 274 -10.24 -5.86 -16.50
C LYS A 274 -10.52 -6.45 -15.12
N ALA A 275 -9.83 -5.95 -14.10
CA ALA A 275 -9.94 -6.42 -12.73
C ALA A 275 -11.37 -6.25 -12.17
N LYS A 276 -12.02 -5.14 -12.50
CA LYS A 276 -13.42 -4.87 -12.13
C LYS A 276 -14.36 -5.92 -12.74
N ARG A 277 -14.30 -6.15 -14.06
CA ARG A 277 -15.12 -7.18 -14.73
C ARG A 277 -14.92 -8.58 -14.14
N GLN A 278 -13.67 -8.94 -13.84
CA GLN A 278 -13.34 -10.22 -13.22
C GLN A 278 -13.89 -10.34 -11.80
N SER A 279 -13.78 -9.29 -11.00
CA SER A 279 -14.34 -9.23 -9.65
C SER A 279 -15.86 -9.34 -9.66
N GLU A 280 -16.54 -8.59 -10.53
CA GLU A 280 -18.00 -8.66 -10.71
C GLU A 280 -18.46 -10.06 -11.14
N TYR A 281 -17.69 -10.73 -12.01
CA TYR A 281 -17.98 -12.11 -12.42
C TYR A 281 -17.94 -13.06 -11.21
N ILE A 282 -16.86 -13.04 -10.43
CA ILE A 282 -16.70 -13.92 -9.24
C ILE A 282 -17.80 -13.65 -8.23
N ILE A 283 -18.08 -12.38 -7.91
CA ILE A 283 -19.12 -12.01 -6.92
C ILE A 283 -20.50 -12.47 -7.39
N ARG A 284 -20.82 -12.30 -8.66
CA ARG A 284 -22.08 -12.79 -9.22
C ARG A 284 -22.22 -14.31 -9.07
N ARG A 285 -21.16 -15.08 -9.37
CA ARG A 285 -21.17 -16.54 -9.19
C ARG A 285 -21.33 -16.94 -7.72
N PHE A 286 -20.66 -16.26 -6.80
CA PHE A 286 -20.78 -16.51 -5.37
C PHE A 286 -22.19 -16.24 -4.84
N ARG A 287 -22.91 -15.26 -5.39
CA ARG A 287 -24.30 -14.97 -5.03
C ARG A 287 -25.29 -16.04 -5.48
N GLU A 288 -24.96 -16.87 -6.46
CA GLU A 288 -25.78 -17.98 -6.89
C GLU A 288 -25.75 -19.13 -5.88
N ALA A 289 -24.82 -19.15 -4.94
CA ALA A 289 -24.69 -20.12 -3.87
C ALA A 289 -25.22 -19.54 -2.55
N GLU A 290 -26.26 -20.15 -1.99
CA GLU A 290 -26.94 -19.67 -0.76
C GLU A 290 -26.03 -19.65 0.48
N ASN A 291 -24.98 -20.48 0.51
CA ASN A 291 -24.07 -20.65 1.63
C ASN A 291 -22.80 -19.80 1.53
N ILE A 292 -22.64 -18.94 0.51
CA ILE A 292 -21.50 -18.03 0.37
C ILE A 292 -21.91 -16.60 0.72
N ARG A 293 -21.26 -16.03 1.71
CA ARG A 293 -21.43 -14.64 2.11
C ARG A 293 -20.25 -13.79 1.62
N VAL A 294 -20.47 -12.91 0.64
CA VAL A 294 -19.52 -11.90 0.21
C VAL A 294 -19.64 -10.66 1.11
N HIS A 295 -18.51 -10.15 1.62
CA HIS A 295 -18.51 -9.03 2.59
C HIS A 295 -18.65 -7.64 1.96
N TYR A 296 -18.25 -7.49 0.69
CA TYR A 296 -18.43 -6.25 -0.06
C TYR A 296 -18.60 -6.55 -1.55
N GLU A 297 -19.69 -6.07 -2.13
CA GLU A 297 -20.15 -6.52 -3.45
C GLU A 297 -19.67 -5.68 -4.63
N THR A 298 -19.11 -4.50 -4.36
CA THR A 298 -18.67 -3.54 -5.40
C THR A 298 -17.22 -3.09 -5.17
N PRO A 299 -16.24 -4.03 -5.09
CA PRO A 299 -14.84 -3.65 -4.86
C PRO A 299 -14.29 -2.86 -6.03
N GLU A 300 -13.66 -1.73 -5.72
CA GLU A 300 -13.00 -0.87 -6.71
C GLU A 300 -11.54 -1.27 -6.96
N VAL A 301 -10.90 -1.99 -6.02
CA VAL A 301 -9.66 -2.72 -6.27
C VAL A 301 -9.93 -4.22 -6.22
N PRO A 302 -9.16 -5.09 -6.90
CA PRO A 302 -9.51 -6.49 -7.12
C PRO A 302 -9.28 -7.37 -5.87
N VAL A 303 -10.00 -7.07 -4.80
CA VAL A 303 -9.95 -7.76 -3.51
C VAL A 303 -11.37 -8.16 -3.13
N ILE A 304 -11.61 -9.46 -2.95
CA ILE A 304 -12.91 -10.04 -2.62
C ILE A 304 -12.74 -10.91 -1.38
N SER A 305 -13.43 -10.58 -0.29
CA SER A 305 -13.46 -11.40 0.91
C SER A 305 -14.84 -12.04 1.09
N PHE A 306 -14.83 -13.32 1.47
CA PHE A 306 -16.05 -14.10 1.64
C PHE A 306 -15.88 -15.17 2.73
N ASN A 307 -17.01 -15.67 3.22
CA ASN A 307 -17.09 -16.86 4.08
C ASN A 307 -18.07 -17.88 3.48
N ILE A 308 -17.85 -19.14 3.80
CA ILE A 308 -18.78 -20.24 3.48
C ILE A 308 -19.40 -20.69 4.80
N GLU A 309 -20.74 -20.74 4.85
CA GLU A 309 -21.46 -21.11 6.05
C GLU A 309 -21.09 -22.54 6.51
N GLY A 310 -20.82 -22.69 7.79
CA GLY A 310 -20.42 -23.97 8.39
C GLY A 310 -18.95 -24.37 8.21
N LEU A 311 -18.12 -23.55 7.54
CA LEU A 311 -16.69 -23.80 7.36
C LEU A 311 -15.85 -22.64 7.90
N SER A 312 -14.71 -22.96 8.54
CA SER A 312 -13.72 -21.93 8.88
C SER A 312 -13.02 -21.39 7.63
N SER A 313 -12.53 -20.15 7.68
CA SER A 313 -11.76 -19.58 6.57
C SER A 313 -10.52 -20.43 6.26
N GLU A 314 -9.89 -21.00 7.28
CA GLU A 314 -8.71 -21.86 7.19
C GLU A 314 -9.03 -23.17 6.47
N ASP A 315 -10.15 -23.83 6.79
CA ASP A 315 -10.58 -25.06 6.12
C ASP A 315 -10.87 -24.82 4.65
N VAL A 316 -11.59 -23.74 4.33
CA VAL A 316 -11.87 -23.34 2.95
C VAL A 316 -10.56 -23.10 2.18
N GLY A 317 -9.64 -22.31 2.74
CA GLY A 317 -8.34 -22.06 2.10
C GLY A 317 -7.50 -23.32 1.92
N PHE A 318 -7.53 -24.24 2.89
CA PHE A 318 -6.86 -25.54 2.80
C PHE A 318 -7.46 -26.39 1.66
N ILE A 319 -8.78 -26.48 1.57
CA ILE A 319 -9.50 -27.23 0.52
C ILE A 319 -9.15 -26.63 -0.87
N LEU A 320 -9.27 -25.32 -1.03
CA LEU A 320 -8.96 -24.61 -2.27
C LEU A 320 -7.54 -24.91 -2.73
N SER A 321 -6.57 -24.81 -1.81
CA SER A 321 -5.15 -25.07 -2.13
C SER A 321 -4.87 -26.53 -2.46
N ARG A 322 -5.34 -27.48 -1.61
CA ARG A 322 -4.97 -28.89 -1.72
C ARG A 322 -5.73 -29.64 -2.80
N LYS A 323 -7.04 -29.34 -2.93
CA LYS A 323 -7.90 -30.07 -3.86
C LYS A 323 -7.95 -29.43 -5.24
N TYR A 324 -7.92 -28.10 -5.29
CA TYR A 324 -8.13 -27.34 -6.54
C TYR A 324 -6.89 -26.58 -7.03
N GLY A 325 -5.80 -26.49 -6.24
CA GLY A 325 -4.58 -25.76 -6.61
C GLY A 325 -4.79 -24.24 -6.62
N ILE A 326 -5.81 -23.73 -5.92
CA ILE A 326 -6.16 -22.29 -5.86
C ILE A 326 -5.56 -21.70 -4.60
N ILE A 327 -4.63 -20.77 -4.77
CA ILE A 327 -3.95 -20.08 -3.66
C ILE A 327 -4.71 -18.81 -3.30
N THR A 328 -5.29 -18.79 -2.12
CA THR A 328 -5.98 -17.65 -1.50
C THR A 328 -5.28 -17.25 -0.20
N ARG A 329 -5.79 -16.24 0.49
CA ARG A 329 -5.38 -15.92 1.86
C ARG A 329 -6.55 -16.07 2.81
N THR A 330 -6.30 -16.56 4.03
CA THR A 330 -7.30 -16.77 5.09
C THR A 330 -6.98 -15.96 6.34
N GLY A 331 -7.96 -15.79 7.22
CA GLY A 331 -7.83 -15.13 8.52
C GLY A 331 -8.11 -13.62 8.47
N LEU A 332 -7.45 -12.86 9.36
CA LEU A 332 -7.75 -11.43 9.59
C LEU A 332 -7.06 -10.44 8.65
N HIS A 333 -6.29 -10.91 7.68
CA HIS A 333 -5.61 -10.08 6.65
C HIS A 333 -4.83 -8.86 7.19
N CYS A 334 -4.39 -8.90 8.46
CA CYS A 334 -3.74 -7.79 9.16
C CYS A 334 -4.63 -6.53 9.30
N ALA A 335 -5.95 -6.68 9.33
CA ALA A 335 -6.93 -5.62 9.51
C ALA A 335 -8.01 -6.06 10.51
N PRO A 336 -7.67 -6.22 11.81
CA PRO A 336 -8.54 -6.84 12.81
C PRO A 336 -9.86 -6.08 13.00
N LEU A 337 -9.85 -4.75 12.96
CA LEU A 337 -11.05 -3.94 13.20
C LEU A 337 -12.10 -4.10 12.09
N VAL A 338 -11.68 -4.38 10.86
CA VAL A 338 -12.60 -4.73 9.77
C VAL A 338 -13.33 -6.01 10.12
N HIS A 339 -12.56 -7.04 10.54
CA HIS A 339 -13.12 -8.37 10.84
C HIS A 339 -13.99 -8.39 12.09
N GLU A 340 -13.71 -7.57 13.12
CA GLU A 340 -14.61 -7.39 14.25
C GLU A 340 -16.03 -7.01 13.77
N LYS A 341 -16.13 -6.21 12.72
CA LYS A 341 -17.40 -5.69 12.22
C LYS A 341 -18.08 -6.58 11.17
N ILE A 342 -17.32 -7.23 10.29
CA ILE A 342 -17.92 -7.99 9.16
C ILE A 342 -18.20 -9.45 9.49
N ASP A 343 -17.43 -10.07 10.37
CA ASP A 343 -17.52 -11.50 10.68
C ASP A 343 -17.29 -11.83 12.17
N GLY A 344 -17.35 -10.83 13.06
CA GLY A 344 -17.17 -11.03 14.50
C GLY A 344 -15.74 -11.44 14.88
N GLY A 345 -14.75 -11.13 14.06
CA GLY A 345 -13.34 -11.43 14.30
C GLY A 345 -12.93 -12.85 13.92
N THR A 346 -13.77 -13.62 13.24
CA THR A 346 -13.46 -15.01 12.86
C THR A 346 -12.56 -15.10 11.61
N GLY A 347 -12.43 -14.02 10.85
CA GLY A 347 -11.65 -13.99 9.62
C GLY A 347 -12.39 -14.50 8.39
N SER A 348 -11.85 -14.25 7.23
CA SER A 348 -12.45 -14.61 5.95
C SER A 348 -11.45 -15.25 4.99
N VAL A 349 -11.95 -15.83 3.91
CA VAL A 349 -11.15 -16.15 2.71
C VAL A 349 -11.09 -14.94 1.83
N ARG A 350 -9.89 -14.59 1.36
CA ARG A 350 -9.66 -13.46 0.46
C ARG A 350 -9.08 -13.90 -0.86
N ILE A 351 -9.78 -13.58 -1.94
CA ILE A 351 -9.31 -13.63 -3.32
C ILE A 351 -8.79 -12.25 -3.70
N SER A 352 -7.66 -12.19 -4.39
CA SER A 352 -7.16 -10.95 -4.97
C SER A 352 -6.48 -11.20 -6.31
N LEU A 353 -6.93 -10.45 -7.33
CA LEU A 353 -6.53 -10.59 -8.72
C LEU A 353 -5.33 -9.71 -9.05
N SER A 354 -4.72 -9.97 -10.21
CA SER A 354 -3.67 -9.13 -10.79
C SER A 354 -3.92 -8.92 -12.29
N CYS A 355 -3.10 -8.10 -12.93
CA CYS A 355 -3.14 -7.94 -14.39
C CYS A 355 -2.87 -9.25 -15.15
N PHE A 356 -2.27 -10.25 -14.52
CA PHE A 356 -2.02 -11.57 -15.09
C PHE A 356 -3.15 -12.56 -14.92
N THR A 357 -4.06 -12.35 -13.96
CA THR A 357 -5.19 -13.26 -13.74
C THR A 357 -6.04 -13.35 -15.02
N THR A 358 -6.31 -14.57 -15.46
CA THR A 358 -7.11 -14.83 -16.65
C THR A 358 -8.59 -15.01 -16.31
N ASP A 359 -9.47 -14.84 -17.30
CA ASP A 359 -10.91 -15.07 -17.13
C ASP A 359 -11.21 -16.55 -16.82
N GLU A 360 -10.39 -17.46 -17.35
CA GLU A 360 -10.52 -18.91 -17.06
C GLU A 360 -10.16 -19.24 -15.63
N GLU A 361 -9.10 -18.61 -15.07
CA GLU A 361 -8.76 -18.76 -13.64
C GLU A 361 -9.89 -18.21 -12.76
N CYS A 362 -10.52 -17.10 -13.14
CA CYS A 362 -11.67 -16.54 -12.45
C CYS A 362 -12.88 -17.49 -12.47
N LYS A 363 -13.16 -18.13 -13.61
CA LYS A 363 -14.24 -19.14 -13.75
C LYS A 363 -13.95 -20.34 -12.84
N THR A 364 -12.74 -20.92 -12.96
CA THR A 364 -12.35 -22.08 -12.17
C THR A 364 -12.39 -21.80 -10.66
N ALA A 365 -12.09 -20.58 -10.25
CA ALA A 365 -12.12 -20.20 -8.84
C ALA A 365 -13.53 -19.91 -8.32
N ALA A 366 -14.47 -19.56 -9.20
CA ALA A 366 -15.85 -19.24 -8.85
C ALA A 366 -16.79 -20.44 -8.89
N ASP A 367 -16.45 -21.48 -9.66
CA ASP A 367 -17.19 -22.75 -9.77
C ASP A 367 -16.77 -23.73 -8.69
#